data_35bb52f7fef95c0bd4a0cfbc653efc07
#
_entry.id   35bb52f7fef95c0bd4a0cfbc653efc07
#
_cell.length_a   1.000
_cell.length_b   1.000
_cell.length_c   1.000
_cell.angle_alpha   90.00
_cell.angle_beta   90.00
_cell.angle_gamma   90.00
#
_symmetry.space_group_name_H-M   'P 1'
#
loop_
_entity.id
_entity.type
_entity.pdbx_description
1 polymer ?
#
loop_
_entity_poly.entity_id
_entity_poly.type
_entity_poly.pdbx_seq_one_letter_code
_entity_poly.pdbx_strand_id
1 'polypeptide(L)'
;MYLVSLDAGTNMYFKVTGILLTITVGLVTGSFLDRKDLFKILLRDYQKDLAPAGKGGGPVVVYHSLFVNAFESLENNVLTLQTWEWMSWNDNRLQWDLGSYGDEKTLIIPSKLVWQPDILLMNSVEQFTGFAAGDLNVLVYHDGNVTFVPIRHSKTLCPFSMESIYRENEVNCSLKYMSWTHSSKTLDTHSTFQTVQHLSQMTPNRLWEIVDTKAERNAIDVLVLQHRSISRN
;
A
#
# COMPACT_ATOMS: atom_id res chain seq x y z
N MET A 1 -36.72 -22.67 -49.92
CA MET A 1 -35.35 -22.20 -50.20
C MET A 1 -35.33 -20.74 -49.78
N TYR A 2 -34.76 -20.46 -48.61
CA TYR A 2 -34.73 -19.12 -48.06
C TYR A 2 -33.40 -18.45 -48.39
N LEU A 3 -33.44 -17.37 -49.14
CA LEU A 3 -32.30 -16.53 -49.42
C LEU A 3 -32.21 -15.45 -48.31
N VAL A 4 -31.19 -15.51 -47.51
CA VAL A 4 -30.83 -14.43 -46.56
C VAL A 4 -29.80 -13.55 -47.28
N SER A 5 -30.20 -12.34 -47.64
CA SER A 5 -29.25 -11.29 -48.11
C SER A 5 -28.87 -10.45 -46.89
N LEU A 6 -27.55 -10.46 -46.57
CA LEU A 6 -26.95 -9.55 -45.62
C LEU A 6 -26.47 -8.34 -46.36
N ASP A 7 -27.14 -7.21 -46.25
CA ASP A 7 -26.58 -5.93 -46.69
C ASP A 7 -25.87 -5.26 -45.50
N ALA A 8 -24.79 -4.56 -45.80
CA ALA A 8 -23.83 -4.02 -44.82
C ALA A 8 -24.34 -2.85 -43.96
N GLY A 9 -25.57 -2.90 -43.57
CA GLY A 9 -26.23 -1.97 -42.63
C GLY A 9 -27.30 -2.72 -41.89
N THR A 10 -27.10 -2.95 -40.70
CA THR A 10 -27.83 -3.37 -39.51
C THR A 10 -29.37 -3.58 -39.50
N ASN A 11 -30.02 -3.89 -40.62
CA ASN A 11 -31.44 -4.17 -40.70
C ASN A 11 -31.71 -5.55 -41.29
N MET A 12 -32.23 -6.46 -40.49
CA MET A 12 -32.68 -7.80 -40.93
C MET A 12 -34.18 -7.77 -41.19
N TYR A 13 -34.61 -8.01 -42.45
CA TYR A 13 -36.00 -8.05 -42.83
C TYR A 13 -36.48 -9.50 -43.02
N PHE A 14 -37.54 -9.88 -42.28
CA PHE A 14 -38.26 -11.13 -42.51
C PHE A 14 -39.55 -10.84 -43.26
N LYS A 15 -39.74 -11.47 -44.43
CA LYS A 15 -41.00 -11.38 -45.21
C LYS A 15 -41.83 -12.63 -44.92
N VAL A 16 -42.83 -12.51 -44.08
CA VAL A 16 -43.87 -13.53 -43.89
C VAL A 16 -45.20 -12.92 -44.40
N THR A 17 -45.83 -13.60 -45.34
CA THR A 17 -47.11 -13.32 -45.96
C THR A 17 -47.92 -12.18 -45.30
N GLY A 18 -47.78 -10.96 -45.84
CA GLY A 18 -48.71 -9.86 -45.62
C GLY A 18 -48.48 -8.90 -44.45
N ILE A 19 -47.49 -9.13 -43.58
CA ILE A 19 -47.19 -8.22 -42.47
C ILE A 19 -45.69 -7.96 -42.41
N LEU A 20 -45.27 -6.70 -42.62
CA LEU A 20 -43.90 -6.27 -42.43
C LEU A 20 -43.65 -6.03 -40.92
N LEU A 21 -43.01 -6.98 -40.24
CA LEU A 21 -42.58 -6.79 -38.87
C LEU A 21 -41.10 -6.33 -38.90
N THR A 22 -40.86 -5.06 -38.70
CA THR A 22 -39.51 -4.54 -38.49
C THR A 22 -39.11 -4.75 -37.04
N ILE A 23 -38.28 -5.75 -36.79
CA ILE A 23 -37.65 -5.93 -35.48
C ILE A 23 -36.36 -5.09 -35.51
N THR A 24 -36.38 -3.94 -34.86
CA THR A 24 -35.16 -3.21 -34.55
C THR A 24 -34.45 -3.91 -33.39
N VAL A 25 -33.46 -4.76 -33.69
CA VAL A 25 -32.55 -5.25 -32.68
C VAL A 25 -31.64 -4.09 -32.32
N GLY A 26 -31.98 -3.37 -31.27
CA GLY A 26 -31.04 -2.43 -30.65
C GLY A 26 -29.83 -3.23 -30.14
N LEU A 27 -28.72 -3.16 -30.86
CA LEU A 27 -27.43 -3.54 -30.28
C LEU A 27 -27.19 -2.56 -29.15
N VAL A 28 -27.50 -2.98 -27.92
CA VAL A 28 -26.94 -2.36 -26.73
C VAL A 28 -25.44 -2.70 -26.78
N THR A 29 -24.68 -1.89 -27.51
CA THR A 29 -23.23 -1.83 -27.33
C THR A 29 -23.03 -1.19 -25.99
N GLY A 30 -23.02 -1.99 -24.93
CA GLY A 30 -22.48 -1.60 -23.66
C GLY A 30 -21.02 -1.25 -23.93
N SER A 31 -20.73 0.03 -24.13
CA SER A 31 -19.35 0.48 -24.13
C SER A 31 -18.85 0.25 -22.72
N PHE A 32 -18.03 -0.77 -22.54
CA PHE A 32 -17.27 -0.91 -21.31
C PHE A 32 -16.46 0.38 -21.16
N LEU A 33 -16.66 1.06 -20.03
CA LEU A 33 -15.85 2.21 -19.67
C LEU A 33 -14.39 1.72 -19.57
N ASP A 34 -13.48 2.43 -20.21
CA ASP A 34 -12.08 2.04 -20.18
C ASP A 34 -11.42 2.44 -18.82
N ARG A 35 -10.20 1.96 -18.59
CA ARG A 35 -9.39 2.28 -17.41
C ARG A 35 -9.22 3.79 -17.20
N LYS A 36 -9.17 4.57 -18.26
CA LYS A 36 -9.03 6.02 -18.23
C LYS A 36 -10.30 6.69 -17.67
N ASP A 37 -11.46 6.17 -18.07
CA ASP A 37 -12.73 6.69 -17.59
C ASP A 37 -12.97 6.29 -16.14
N LEU A 38 -12.62 5.06 -15.76
CA LEU A 38 -12.61 4.62 -14.35
C LEU A 38 -11.77 5.56 -13.48
N PHE A 39 -10.53 5.85 -13.89
CA PHE A 39 -9.65 6.77 -13.18
C PHE A 39 -10.30 8.15 -12.97
N LYS A 40 -10.89 8.73 -14.02
CA LYS A 40 -11.55 10.04 -13.94
C LYS A 40 -12.78 10.02 -13.03
N ILE A 41 -13.58 8.96 -13.10
CA ILE A 41 -14.81 8.83 -12.31
C ILE A 41 -14.48 8.71 -10.83
N LEU A 42 -13.53 7.85 -10.47
CA LEU A 42 -13.13 7.66 -9.07
C LEU A 42 -12.55 8.93 -8.42
N LEU A 43 -11.85 9.74 -9.20
CA LEU A 43 -11.17 10.93 -8.66
C LEU A 43 -11.94 12.25 -8.84
N ARG A 44 -13.07 12.25 -9.55
CA ARG A 44 -13.83 13.46 -9.86
C ARG A 44 -14.20 14.27 -8.62
N ASP A 45 -14.77 13.60 -7.62
CA ASP A 45 -15.29 14.21 -6.40
C ASP A 45 -14.53 13.71 -5.14
N TYR A 46 -13.37 13.08 -5.37
CA TYR A 46 -12.58 12.50 -4.31
C TYR A 46 -11.88 13.59 -3.48
N GLN A 47 -12.09 13.55 -2.16
CA GLN A 47 -11.49 14.48 -1.20
C GLN A 47 -10.30 13.79 -0.52
N LYS A 48 -9.11 14.01 -1.07
CA LYS A 48 -7.86 13.38 -0.59
C LYS A 48 -7.44 13.82 0.81
N ASP A 49 -7.86 15.01 1.22
CA ASP A 49 -7.50 15.61 2.52
C ASP A 49 -8.39 15.13 3.68
N LEU A 50 -9.43 14.33 3.35
CA LEU A 50 -10.31 13.71 4.33
C LEU A 50 -10.02 12.21 4.44
N ALA A 51 -9.82 11.74 5.66
CA ALA A 51 -9.70 10.31 5.92
C ALA A 51 -10.98 9.56 5.47
N PRO A 52 -10.86 8.34 4.92
CA PRO A 52 -12.03 7.53 4.62
C PRO A 52 -12.75 7.12 5.90
N ALA A 53 -14.03 6.80 5.79
CA ALA A 53 -14.77 6.23 6.90
C ALA A 53 -14.39 4.76 7.09
N GLY A 54 -14.08 4.36 8.31
CA GLY A 54 -13.90 2.96 8.64
C GLY A 54 -15.20 2.17 8.55
N LYS A 55 -15.11 0.85 8.52
CA LYS A 55 -16.28 -0.03 8.45
C LYS A 55 -17.24 0.24 9.61
N GLY A 56 -18.51 0.42 9.29
CA GLY A 56 -19.55 0.68 10.29
C GLY A 56 -19.42 2.03 11.02
N GLY A 57 -18.70 3.00 10.44
CA GLY A 57 -18.46 4.30 11.07
C GLY A 57 -17.37 4.29 12.15
N GLY A 58 -16.63 3.20 12.27
CA GLY A 58 -15.46 3.09 13.17
C GLY A 58 -14.20 3.76 12.61
N PRO A 59 -13.05 3.56 13.27
CA PRO A 59 -11.77 4.07 12.79
C PRO A 59 -11.37 3.45 11.45
N VAL A 60 -10.59 4.18 10.68
CA VAL A 60 -9.88 3.59 9.53
C VAL A 60 -8.84 2.62 10.08
N VAL A 61 -8.92 1.36 9.66
CA VAL A 61 -7.90 0.37 10.01
C VAL A 61 -6.78 0.44 8.97
N VAL A 62 -5.58 0.71 9.44
CA VAL A 62 -4.37 0.74 8.62
C VAL A 62 -3.46 -0.41 9.05
N TYR A 63 -3.20 -1.32 8.14
CA TYR A 63 -2.17 -2.34 8.31
C TYR A 63 -0.84 -1.73 7.91
N HIS A 64 0.12 -1.75 8.82
CA HIS A 64 1.47 -1.26 8.60
C HIS A 64 2.48 -2.36 8.91
N SER A 65 3.43 -2.57 8.03
CA SER A 65 4.48 -3.58 8.20
C SER A 65 5.78 -3.10 7.60
N LEU A 66 6.87 -3.44 8.28
CA LEU A 66 8.20 -3.02 7.92
C LEU A 66 8.96 -4.16 7.23
N PHE A 67 9.62 -3.83 6.12
CA PHE A 67 10.56 -4.70 5.42
C PHE A 67 11.93 -4.03 5.41
N VAL A 68 12.93 -4.68 5.98
CA VAL A 68 14.31 -4.18 5.95
C VAL A 68 14.98 -4.62 4.65
N ASN A 69 15.38 -3.65 3.85
CA ASN A 69 16.11 -3.85 2.60
C ASN A 69 17.62 -3.80 2.79
N ALA A 70 18.10 -2.87 3.61
CA ALA A 70 19.50 -2.78 3.97
C ALA A 70 19.68 -2.30 5.42
N PHE A 71 20.64 -2.91 6.10
CA PHE A 71 21.21 -2.39 7.34
C PHE A 71 22.47 -1.58 6.95
N GLU A 72 22.42 -0.27 7.12
CA GLU A 72 23.53 0.59 6.72
C GLU A 72 24.54 0.76 7.85
N SER A 73 24.09 1.25 9.00
CA SER A 73 24.98 1.46 10.15
C SER A 73 24.24 1.47 11.49
N LEU A 74 24.97 1.18 12.56
CA LEU A 74 24.63 1.53 13.93
C LEU A 74 25.82 2.23 14.55
N GLU A 75 25.78 3.55 14.58
CA GLU A 75 26.88 4.41 15.04
C GLU A 75 26.34 5.57 15.86
N ASN A 76 27.07 5.96 16.89
CA ASN A 76 26.70 7.09 17.75
C ASN A 76 25.26 7.02 18.30
N ASN A 77 24.79 5.82 18.65
CA ASN A 77 23.42 5.55 19.07
C ASN A 77 22.35 5.83 18.00
N VAL A 78 22.72 5.84 16.73
CA VAL A 78 21.82 6.00 15.60
C VAL A 78 21.85 4.75 14.73
N LEU A 79 20.70 4.14 14.59
CA LEU A 79 20.46 3.04 13.64
C LEU A 79 20.02 3.64 12.30
N THR A 80 20.74 3.29 11.23
CA THR A 80 20.39 3.68 9.86
C THR A 80 19.99 2.44 9.05
N LEU A 81 18.78 2.47 8.52
CA LEU A 81 18.18 1.40 7.71
C LEU A 81 17.60 1.95 6.42
N GLN A 82 17.69 1.17 5.36
CA GLN A 82 16.81 1.31 4.22
C GLN A 82 15.63 0.36 4.37
N THR A 83 14.42 0.89 4.36
CA THR A 83 13.20 0.13 4.64
C THR A 83 12.15 0.33 3.55
N TRP A 84 11.31 -0.68 3.36
CA TRP A 84 10.05 -0.57 2.65
C TRP A 84 8.94 -0.64 3.69
N GLU A 85 8.09 0.38 3.71
CA GLU A 85 6.94 0.44 4.62
C GLU A 85 5.70 0.01 3.87
N TRP A 86 5.25 -1.22 4.10
CA TRP A 86 4.02 -1.70 3.50
C TRP A 86 2.83 -1.18 4.31
N MET A 87 1.96 -0.41 3.67
CA MET A 87 0.72 0.08 4.26
C MET A 87 -0.45 -0.38 3.42
N SER A 88 -1.54 -0.80 4.10
CA SER A 88 -2.80 -1.10 3.44
C SER A 88 -3.98 -0.64 4.28
N TRP A 89 -4.99 -0.07 3.62
CA TRP A 89 -6.23 0.39 4.24
C TRP A 89 -7.38 0.22 3.26
N ASN A 90 -8.61 0.39 3.73
CA ASN A 90 -9.77 0.41 2.85
C ASN A 90 -10.31 1.83 2.72
N ASP A 91 -10.50 2.29 1.49
CA ASP A 91 -11.17 3.54 1.15
C ASP A 91 -12.39 3.22 0.28
N ASN A 92 -13.57 3.25 0.89
CA ASN A 92 -14.83 2.91 0.21
C ASN A 92 -15.20 3.88 -0.92
N ARG A 93 -14.57 5.05 -1.00
CA ARG A 93 -14.76 6.03 -2.08
C ARG A 93 -14.03 5.63 -3.36
N LEU A 94 -13.11 4.65 -3.28
CA LEU A 94 -12.32 4.13 -4.39
C LEU A 94 -12.79 2.74 -4.83
N GLN A 95 -14.07 2.43 -4.65
CA GLN A 95 -14.67 1.16 -5.07
C GLN A 95 -15.30 1.27 -6.45
N TRP A 96 -15.27 0.17 -7.20
CA TRP A 96 -16.00 0.06 -8.47
C TRP A 96 -16.50 -1.35 -8.72
N ASP A 97 -17.53 -1.45 -9.54
CA ASP A 97 -18.09 -2.73 -9.99
C ASP A 97 -17.30 -3.27 -11.18
N LEU A 98 -16.85 -4.52 -11.09
CA LEU A 98 -16.05 -5.17 -12.13
C LEU A 98 -16.80 -5.27 -13.47
N GLY A 99 -18.08 -5.63 -13.44
CA GLY A 99 -18.86 -5.80 -14.66
C GLY A 99 -19.03 -4.51 -15.47
N SER A 100 -18.92 -3.35 -14.83
CA SER A 100 -19.04 -2.04 -15.48
C SER A 100 -17.75 -1.56 -16.15
N TYR A 101 -16.59 -2.14 -15.80
CA TYR A 101 -15.26 -1.65 -16.22
C TYR A 101 -14.37 -2.76 -16.79
N GLY A 102 -14.95 -3.74 -17.50
CA GLY A 102 -14.19 -4.76 -18.22
C GLY A 102 -13.37 -5.69 -17.34
N ASP A 103 -13.90 -6.04 -16.15
CA ASP A 103 -13.24 -6.88 -15.14
C ASP A 103 -11.89 -6.32 -14.62
N GLU A 104 -11.70 -5.00 -14.69
CA GLU A 104 -10.50 -4.35 -14.14
C GLU A 104 -10.46 -4.52 -12.61
N LYS A 105 -9.54 -5.33 -12.12
CA LYS A 105 -9.44 -5.68 -10.69
C LYS A 105 -8.64 -4.67 -9.89
N THR A 106 -7.74 -3.96 -10.55
CA THR A 106 -6.78 -3.06 -9.88
C THR A 106 -6.52 -1.82 -10.72
N LEU A 107 -6.28 -0.70 -10.04
CA LEU A 107 -5.92 0.56 -10.67
C LEU A 107 -4.68 1.14 -9.97
N ILE A 108 -3.73 1.61 -10.76
CA ILE A 108 -2.55 2.31 -10.27
C ILE A 108 -2.83 3.81 -10.29
N ILE A 109 -2.74 4.45 -9.12
CA ILE A 109 -3.04 5.88 -8.95
C ILE A 109 -1.81 6.56 -8.32
N PRO A 110 -1.41 7.76 -8.78
CA PRO A 110 -0.39 8.55 -8.10
C PRO A 110 -0.80 8.80 -6.64
N SER A 111 0.09 8.48 -5.71
CA SER A 111 -0.22 8.51 -4.26
C SER A 111 -0.69 9.90 -3.78
N LYS A 112 -0.20 10.97 -4.40
CA LYS A 112 -0.58 12.35 -4.12
C LYS A 112 -2.03 12.71 -4.44
N LEU A 113 -2.74 11.86 -5.18
CA LEU A 113 -4.15 12.08 -5.58
C LEU A 113 -5.14 11.40 -4.64
N VAL A 114 -4.68 10.54 -3.77
CA VAL A 114 -5.52 9.83 -2.79
C VAL A 114 -5.10 10.16 -1.36
N TRP A 115 -6.01 9.92 -0.41
CA TRP A 115 -5.69 10.03 1.01
C TRP A 115 -4.62 8.98 1.39
N GLN A 116 -3.71 9.40 2.26
CA GLN A 116 -2.68 8.55 2.82
C GLN A 116 -2.69 8.66 4.34
N PRO A 117 -2.51 7.52 5.07
CA PRO A 117 -2.34 7.58 6.51
C PRO A 117 -1.06 8.33 6.88
N ASP A 118 -1.13 9.18 7.89
CA ASP A 118 -0.02 10.03 8.38
C ASP A 118 0.85 9.30 9.41
N ILE A 119 1.22 8.05 9.13
CA ILE A 119 2.06 7.24 10.01
C ILE A 119 3.51 7.70 9.91
N LEU A 120 4.11 8.07 11.04
CA LEU A 120 5.46 8.60 11.14
C LEU A 120 6.33 7.76 12.08
N LEU A 121 7.63 7.73 11.80
CA LEU A 121 8.65 7.21 12.70
C LEU A 121 8.97 8.24 13.79
N MET A 122 8.40 8.06 14.99
CA MET A 122 8.41 9.06 16.06
C MET A 122 9.77 9.28 16.72
N ASN A 123 10.61 8.27 16.73
CA ASN A 123 11.96 8.36 17.27
C ASN A 123 13.05 8.52 16.18
N SER A 124 12.66 9.10 15.05
CA SER A 124 13.61 9.51 14.01
C SER A 124 14.52 10.62 14.53
N VAL A 125 15.80 10.57 14.16
CA VAL A 125 16.78 11.65 14.41
C VAL A 125 16.91 12.63 13.24
N GLU A 126 16.26 12.32 12.11
CA GLU A 126 16.17 13.23 10.98
C GLU A 126 14.95 14.13 11.09
N GLN A 127 15.08 15.35 10.54
CA GLN A 127 13.91 16.19 10.36
C GLN A 127 12.90 15.47 9.46
N PHE A 128 11.64 15.52 9.87
CA PHE A 128 10.55 15.03 9.03
C PHE A 128 10.51 15.83 7.72
N THR A 129 10.95 15.22 6.65
CA THR A 129 10.95 15.83 5.31
C THR A 129 9.63 15.63 4.55
N GLY A 130 8.58 15.20 5.27
CA GLY A 130 7.29 14.86 4.69
C GLY A 130 7.30 13.46 4.07
N PHE A 131 6.18 13.09 3.50
CA PHE A 131 6.08 11.88 2.67
C PHE A 131 6.72 12.15 1.30
N ALA A 132 8.03 12.42 1.27
CA ALA A 132 8.76 12.71 0.03
C ALA A 132 8.85 11.54 -0.96
N ALA A 133 8.03 10.52 -0.78
CA ALA A 133 7.71 9.53 -1.80
C ALA A 133 6.79 10.14 -2.90
N GLY A 134 6.93 11.43 -3.17
CA GLY A 134 5.98 12.26 -3.94
C GLY A 134 5.63 11.77 -5.34
N ASP A 135 6.36 10.81 -5.87
CA ASP A 135 6.12 10.27 -7.21
C ASP A 135 5.80 8.76 -7.22
N LEU A 136 5.60 8.15 -6.05
CA LEU A 136 5.19 6.75 -5.99
C LEU A 136 3.68 6.61 -6.22
N ASN A 137 3.29 5.45 -6.72
CA ASN A 137 1.89 5.12 -6.94
C ASN A 137 1.35 4.24 -5.80
N VAL A 138 0.05 4.31 -5.59
CA VAL A 138 -0.70 3.32 -4.81
C VAL A 138 -1.35 2.31 -5.76
N LEU A 139 -1.52 1.09 -5.28
CA LEU A 139 -2.34 0.08 -5.93
C LEU A 139 -3.71 0.06 -5.26
N VAL A 140 -4.75 0.35 -6.02
CA VAL A 140 -6.14 0.34 -5.58
C VAL A 140 -6.84 -0.88 -6.16
N TYR A 141 -7.54 -1.64 -5.32
CA TYR A 141 -8.34 -2.78 -5.72
C TYR A 141 -9.81 -2.38 -5.85
N HIS A 142 -10.56 -3.11 -6.67
CA HIS A 142 -11.97 -2.81 -6.95
C HIS A 142 -12.86 -2.77 -5.70
N ASP A 143 -12.47 -3.42 -4.62
CA ASP A 143 -13.17 -3.44 -3.34
C ASP A 143 -12.79 -2.26 -2.41
N GLY A 144 -12.02 -1.31 -2.94
CA GLY A 144 -11.54 -0.13 -2.22
C GLY A 144 -10.32 -0.37 -1.34
N ASN A 145 -9.73 -1.57 -1.34
CA ASN A 145 -8.46 -1.77 -0.66
C ASN A 145 -7.35 -1.02 -1.39
N VAL A 146 -6.56 -0.28 -0.64
CA VAL A 146 -5.42 0.50 -1.15
C VAL A 146 -4.15 -0.06 -0.54
N THR A 147 -3.13 -0.26 -1.37
CA THR A 147 -1.80 -0.67 -0.93
C THR A 147 -0.78 0.38 -1.36
N PHE A 148 0.06 0.78 -0.42
CA PHE A 148 1.14 1.75 -0.63
C PHE A 148 2.44 1.24 0.00
N VAL A 149 3.53 1.26 -0.75
CA VAL A 149 4.82 0.73 -0.30
C VAL A 149 5.93 1.77 -0.56
N PRO A 150 6.03 2.83 0.26
CA PRO A 150 7.11 3.78 0.16
C PRO A 150 8.43 3.17 0.61
N ILE A 151 9.50 3.59 -0.09
CA ILE A 151 10.88 3.29 0.31
C ILE A 151 11.35 4.43 1.20
N ARG A 152 11.95 4.08 2.35
CA ARG A 152 12.45 5.05 3.29
C ARG A 152 13.89 4.77 3.67
N HIS A 153 14.61 5.86 3.87
CA HIS A 153 15.88 5.87 4.55
C HIS A 153 15.63 6.33 5.99
N SER A 154 15.67 5.40 6.94
CA SER A 154 15.23 5.64 8.32
C SER A 154 16.43 5.74 9.24
N LYS A 155 16.57 6.86 9.95
CA LYS A 155 17.56 7.06 11.01
C LYS A 155 16.86 7.19 12.35
N THR A 156 17.10 6.24 13.23
CA THR A 156 16.38 6.07 14.49
C THR A 156 17.33 6.13 15.66
N LEU A 157 16.94 6.85 16.71
CA LEU A 157 17.66 6.81 17.97
C LEU A 157 17.59 5.40 18.57
N CYS A 158 18.75 4.78 18.74
CA CYS A 158 18.92 3.46 19.34
C CYS A 158 20.05 3.51 20.37
N PRO A 159 19.78 3.96 21.60
CA PRO A 159 20.81 4.05 22.63
C PRO A 159 21.29 2.67 23.02
N PHE A 160 22.60 2.49 23.06
CA PHE A 160 23.24 1.28 23.58
C PHE A 160 24.50 1.64 24.36
N SER A 161 24.91 0.76 25.25
CA SER A 161 26.16 0.90 26.00
C SER A 161 27.19 -0.09 25.46
N MET A 162 28.46 0.28 25.57
CA MET A 162 29.54 -0.67 25.27
C MET A 162 29.50 -1.88 26.18
N GLU A 163 29.01 -1.72 27.41
CA GLU A 163 28.87 -2.82 28.37
C GLU A 163 27.85 -3.87 27.87
N SER A 164 26.70 -3.46 27.30
CA SER A 164 25.72 -4.40 26.74
C SER A 164 26.31 -5.17 25.54
N ILE A 165 27.10 -4.51 24.71
CA ILE A 165 27.80 -5.18 23.60
C ILE A 165 28.79 -6.23 24.12
N TYR A 166 29.59 -5.89 25.16
CA TYR A 166 30.56 -6.83 25.69
C TYR A 166 29.96 -8.00 26.46
N ARG A 167 28.82 -7.78 27.13
CA ARG A 167 28.16 -8.83 27.93
C ARG A 167 27.20 -9.69 27.13
N GLU A 168 26.37 -9.07 26.33
CA GLU A 168 25.25 -9.72 25.66
C GLU A 168 25.50 -9.92 24.18
N ASN A 169 26.45 -9.20 23.60
CA ASN A 169 26.72 -9.14 22.16
C ASN A 169 25.48 -8.75 21.34
N GLU A 170 24.49 -8.12 21.98
CA GLU A 170 23.22 -7.75 21.39
C GLU A 170 22.85 -6.30 21.73
N VAL A 171 22.11 -5.68 20.83
CA VAL A 171 21.54 -4.34 21.00
C VAL A 171 20.07 -4.37 20.55
N ASN A 172 19.19 -3.89 21.41
CA ASN A 172 17.78 -3.75 21.13
C ASN A 172 17.46 -2.35 20.63
N CYS A 173 17.06 -2.23 19.37
CA CYS A 173 16.58 -1.00 18.78
C CYS A 173 15.07 -1.07 18.54
N SER A 174 14.35 -0.04 18.89
CA SER A 174 12.92 0.06 18.60
C SER A 174 12.63 1.16 17.59
N LEU A 175 11.80 0.86 16.59
CA LEU A 175 11.23 1.82 15.67
C LEU A 175 9.78 2.06 16.08
N LYS A 176 9.44 3.32 16.39
CA LYS A 176 8.13 3.67 16.96
C LYS A 176 7.32 4.42 15.91
N TYR A 177 6.35 3.75 15.32
CA TYR A 177 5.44 4.32 14.34
C TYR A 177 4.10 4.67 14.97
N MET A 178 3.55 5.82 14.63
CA MET A 178 2.19 6.20 14.99
C MET A 178 1.66 7.27 14.06
N SER A 179 0.33 7.41 14.00
CA SER A 179 -0.28 8.55 13.32
C SER A 179 0.06 9.85 14.04
N TRP A 180 0.39 10.87 13.27
CA TRP A 180 0.71 12.19 13.81
C TRP A 180 -0.53 12.94 14.27
N THR A 181 -1.63 12.89 13.50
CA THR A 181 -2.82 13.70 13.76
C THR A 181 -4.01 12.91 14.27
N HIS A 182 -4.07 11.60 14.03
CA HIS A 182 -5.23 10.78 14.37
C HIS A 182 -5.06 10.04 15.69
N SER A 183 -6.11 9.98 16.47
CA SER A 183 -6.20 9.07 17.61
C SER A 183 -6.67 7.68 17.17
N SER A 184 -6.51 6.67 18.03
CA SER A 184 -7.01 5.31 17.77
C SER A 184 -8.53 5.22 17.56
N LYS A 185 -9.29 6.27 17.88
CA LYS A 185 -10.72 6.35 17.59
C LYS A 185 -11.02 6.73 16.13
N THR A 186 -10.05 7.30 15.44
CA THR A 186 -10.19 7.74 14.04
C THR A 186 -9.32 6.97 13.07
N LEU A 187 -8.13 6.53 13.51
CA LEU A 187 -7.22 5.69 12.76
C LEU A 187 -6.60 4.66 13.70
N ASP A 188 -6.83 3.38 13.43
CA ASP A 188 -6.28 2.27 14.21
C ASP A 188 -5.23 1.53 13.37
N THR A 189 -4.01 1.40 13.94
CA THR A 189 -2.88 0.76 13.27
C THR A 189 -2.69 -0.67 13.75
N HIS A 190 -2.49 -1.57 12.80
CA HIS A 190 -2.20 -2.97 13.07
C HIS A 190 -0.97 -3.40 12.29
N SER A 191 -0.14 -4.26 12.86
CA SER A 191 0.88 -4.96 12.08
C SER A 191 0.27 -6.18 11.39
N THR A 192 0.60 -6.39 10.11
CA THR A 192 0.19 -7.60 9.39
C THR A 192 1.02 -8.81 9.81
N PHE A 193 2.29 -8.58 10.16
CA PHE A 193 3.23 -9.60 10.57
C PHE A 193 3.62 -9.41 12.04
N GLN A 194 3.87 -10.51 12.73
CA GLN A 194 4.35 -10.46 14.12
C GLN A 194 5.82 -10.09 14.23
N THR A 195 6.53 -10.15 13.12
CA THR A 195 7.95 -9.84 13.01
C THR A 195 8.20 -8.88 11.86
N VAL A 196 9.26 -8.09 11.97
CA VAL A 196 9.75 -7.30 10.85
C VAL A 196 10.26 -8.24 9.76
N GLN A 197 9.85 -8.00 8.53
CA GLN A 197 10.23 -8.86 7.44
C GLN A 197 11.59 -8.45 6.87
N HIS A 198 12.42 -9.43 6.54
CA HIS A 198 13.67 -9.20 5.83
C HIS A 198 13.47 -9.55 4.36
N LEU A 199 13.91 -8.69 3.47
CA LEU A 199 13.94 -9.05 2.05
C LEU A 199 15.05 -10.06 1.83
N SER A 200 14.78 -11.10 1.05
CA SER A 200 15.73 -12.19 0.75
C SER A 200 17.04 -11.70 0.11
N GLN A 201 17.03 -10.48 -0.40
CA GLN A 201 18.18 -9.81 -1.02
C GLN A 201 18.74 -8.68 -0.15
N MET A 202 18.46 -8.68 1.16
CA MET A 202 18.98 -7.67 2.08
C MET A 202 20.50 -7.59 1.95
N THR A 203 21.01 -6.37 1.78
CA THR A 203 22.45 -6.13 1.76
C THR A 203 23.03 -6.37 3.17
N PRO A 204 23.92 -7.36 3.35
CA PRO A 204 24.46 -7.65 4.67
C PRO A 204 25.42 -6.55 5.13
N ASN A 205 25.32 -6.17 6.40
CA ASN A 205 26.30 -5.32 7.04
C ASN A 205 27.50 -6.14 7.50
N ARG A 206 28.70 -5.56 7.51
CA ARG A 206 29.93 -6.27 7.91
C ARG A 206 30.06 -6.45 9.43
N LEU A 207 29.53 -5.52 10.20
CA LEU A 207 29.70 -5.45 11.65
C LEU A 207 28.47 -5.93 12.43
N TRP A 208 27.29 -5.80 11.84
CA TRP A 208 26.03 -6.05 12.51
C TRP A 208 25.14 -7.01 11.73
N GLU A 209 24.37 -7.79 12.46
CA GLU A 209 23.36 -8.69 11.94
C GLU A 209 22.04 -8.52 12.71
N ILE A 210 20.92 -8.55 12.02
CA ILE A 210 19.61 -8.58 12.64
C ILE A 210 19.32 -10.04 12.95
N VAL A 211 19.24 -10.39 14.24
CA VAL A 211 19.05 -11.79 14.69
C VAL A 211 17.63 -12.10 15.09
N ASP A 212 16.91 -11.10 15.59
CA ASP A 212 15.49 -11.25 15.97
C ASP A 212 14.73 -9.95 15.73
N THR A 213 13.42 -10.08 15.50
CA THR A 213 12.55 -8.94 15.25
C THR A 213 11.17 -9.20 15.82
N LYS A 214 10.53 -8.18 16.38
CA LYS A 214 9.18 -8.24 16.89
C LYS A 214 8.40 -7.01 16.47
N ALA A 215 7.20 -7.22 15.97
CA ALA A 215 6.24 -6.17 15.70
C ALA A 215 5.11 -6.21 16.74
N GLU A 216 4.85 -5.10 17.39
CA GLU A 216 3.82 -4.98 18.42
C GLU A 216 2.70 -4.03 17.97
N ARG A 217 1.51 -4.23 18.52
CA ARG A 217 0.41 -3.30 18.32
C ARG A 217 0.82 -1.91 18.85
N ASN A 218 0.33 -0.87 18.21
CA ASN A 218 0.71 0.53 18.33
C ASN A 218 1.98 0.88 17.54
N ALA A 219 2.25 0.10 16.49
CA ALA A 219 3.29 0.34 15.52
C ALA A 219 4.67 0.54 16.14
N ILE A 220 5.03 -0.32 17.09
CA ILE A 220 6.39 -0.42 17.62
C ILE A 220 7.00 -1.69 17.06
N ASP A 221 8.02 -1.52 16.22
CA ASP A 221 8.83 -2.61 15.72
C ASP A 221 10.14 -2.67 16.51
N VAL A 222 10.42 -3.82 17.11
CA VAL A 222 11.66 -4.06 17.86
C VAL A 222 12.61 -4.88 17.00
N LEU A 223 13.81 -4.39 16.81
CA LEU A 223 14.90 -5.07 16.13
C LEU A 223 15.95 -5.47 17.14
N VAL A 224 16.26 -6.75 17.21
CA VAL A 224 17.40 -7.25 17.99
C VAL A 224 18.60 -7.37 17.06
N LEU A 225 19.63 -6.61 17.33
CA LEU A 225 20.85 -6.54 16.54
C LEU A 225 21.98 -7.23 17.28
N GLN A 226 22.67 -8.13 16.61
CA GLN A 226 23.86 -8.79 17.14
C GLN A 226 25.12 -8.24 16.45
N HIS A 227 26.14 -7.95 17.27
CA HIS A 227 27.44 -7.57 16.74
C HIS A 227 28.17 -8.82 16.23
N ARG A 228 28.58 -8.82 14.98
CA ARG A 228 29.40 -9.88 14.41
C ARG A 228 30.79 -9.80 15.01
N SER A 229 31.14 -10.75 15.88
CA SER A 229 32.52 -10.91 16.30
C SER A 229 33.37 -11.26 15.07
N ILE A 230 34.32 -10.41 14.73
CA ILE A 230 35.34 -10.74 13.73
C ILE A 230 36.19 -11.82 14.39
N SER A 231 35.97 -13.09 14.03
CA SER A 231 36.89 -14.16 14.39
C SER A 231 38.24 -13.79 13.74
N ARG A 232 39.20 -13.36 14.56
CA ARG A 232 40.59 -13.25 14.12
C ARG A 232 41.08 -14.68 13.93
N ASN A 233 41.09 -15.16 12.68
CA ASN A 233 41.91 -16.30 12.29
C ASN A 233 43.35 -15.87 12.19
#